data_cdccaeed22fcd009fb968337ea5a73b0
#
_entry.id   cdccaeed22fcd009fb968337ea5a73b0
#
_cell.length_a   1.000
_cell.length_b   1.000
_cell.length_c   1.000
_cell.angle_alpha   90.00
_cell.angle_beta   90.00
_cell.angle_gamma   90.00
#
_symmetry.space_group_name_H-M   'P 1'
#
loop_
_entity.id
_entity.type
_entity.pdbx_description
1 polymer ?
#
loop_
_entity_poly.entity_id
_entity_poly.type
_entity_poly.pdbx_seq_one_letter_code
_entity_poly.pdbx_strand_id
1 'polypeptide(L)'
;MEILLPIVSKNYLDALEIVNFRNDKIPDFKEVNSTLSNITGWSLHVVPNISPQKEFFEYLAQKKFTATCWLRSFGQLDYIEEPDMFHDVFAHVPLLSNSSYCNFFKGISEIALKHIDDPRAIELLGRIYWFTIEFGLIRENDILKIYG
;
A
#
# COMPACT_ATOMS: atom_id res chain seq x y z
N MET A 1 -9.69 -13.00 -7.38
CA MET A 1 -8.26 -13.33 -7.67
C MET A 1 -8.06 -13.89 -9.07
N GLU A 2 -8.73 -14.95 -9.48
CA GLU A 2 -8.50 -15.59 -10.81
C GLU A 2 -8.59 -14.61 -11.99
N ILE A 3 -9.51 -13.65 -11.94
CA ILE A 3 -9.70 -12.62 -12.98
C ILE A 3 -8.51 -11.63 -13.03
N LEU A 4 -7.85 -11.36 -11.91
CA LEU A 4 -6.75 -10.40 -11.82
C LEU A 4 -5.40 -11.00 -12.20
N LEU A 5 -5.19 -12.31 -12.03
CA LEU A 5 -3.91 -12.97 -12.29
C LEU A 5 -3.28 -12.63 -13.64
N PRO A 6 -4.03 -12.54 -14.76
CA PRO A 6 -3.46 -12.22 -16.07
C PRO A 6 -2.96 -10.77 -16.21
N ILE A 7 -3.45 -9.84 -15.39
CA ILE A 7 -3.19 -8.40 -15.51
C ILE A 7 -2.32 -7.82 -14.39
N VAL A 8 -2.10 -8.60 -13.34
CA VAL A 8 -1.26 -8.19 -12.19
C VAL A 8 0.22 -8.45 -12.49
N SER A 9 1.09 -7.59 -11.95
CA SER A 9 2.53 -7.72 -12.09
C SER A 9 3.07 -8.97 -11.37
N LYS A 10 4.15 -9.53 -11.92
CA LYS A 10 4.84 -10.65 -11.27
C LYS A 10 5.35 -10.27 -9.87
N ASN A 11 5.86 -9.06 -9.72
CA ASN A 11 6.35 -8.57 -8.42
C ASN A 11 5.25 -8.58 -7.34
N TYR A 12 4.01 -8.22 -7.71
CA TYR A 12 2.89 -8.28 -6.78
C TYR A 12 2.52 -9.73 -6.43
N LEU A 13 2.51 -10.64 -7.41
CA LEU A 13 2.21 -12.06 -7.18
C LEU A 13 3.25 -12.71 -6.27
N ASP A 14 4.54 -12.48 -6.54
CA ASP A 14 5.63 -12.97 -5.69
C ASP A 14 5.52 -12.40 -4.26
N ALA A 15 5.19 -11.13 -4.13
CA ALA A 15 4.97 -10.47 -2.85
C ALA A 15 3.76 -11.03 -2.08
N LEU A 16 2.69 -11.35 -2.79
CA LEU A 16 1.49 -11.97 -2.20
C LEU A 16 1.79 -13.36 -1.62
N GLU A 17 2.64 -14.15 -2.28
CA GLU A 17 3.11 -15.44 -1.75
C GLU A 17 3.95 -15.25 -0.47
N ILE A 18 4.80 -14.23 -0.42
CA ILE A 18 5.63 -13.91 0.75
C ILE A 18 4.79 -13.57 1.98
N VAL A 19 3.78 -12.72 1.82
CA VAL A 19 2.90 -12.33 2.94
C VAL A 19 1.89 -13.42 3.30
N ASN A 20 1.70 -14.41 2.41
CA ASN A 20 0.89 -15.62 2.61
C ASN A 20 -0.55 -15.31 3.07
N PHE A 21 -1.22 -14.37 2.39
CA PHE A 21 -2.62 -14.08 2.69
C PHE A 21 -3.51 -15.26 2.29
N ARG A 22 -4.27 -15.73 3.27
CA ARG A 22 -5.24 -16.80 3.07
C ARG A 22 -6.56 -16.22 2.59
N ASN A 23 -7.24 -16.91 1.68
CA ASN A 23 -8.53 -16.51 1.13
C ASN A 23 -9.72 -16.81 2.07
N ASP A 24 -9.49 -17.55 3.14
CA ASP A 24 -10.48 -17.97 4.14
C ASP A 24 -10.35 -17.25 5.50
N LYS A 25 -9.43 -16.30 5.63
CA LYS A 25 -9.15 -15.61 6.89
C LYS A 25 -8.88 -14.13 6.64
N ILE A 26 -9.47 -13.26 7.46
CA ILE A 26 -9.06 -11.85 7.54
C ILE A 26 -7.62 -11.80 8.08
N PRO A 27 -6.71 -11.07 7.43
CA PRO A 27 -5.33 -10.97 7.87
C PRO A 27 -5.19 -10.46 9.31
N ASP A 28 -4.39 -11.14 10.11
CA ASP A 28 -4.02 -10.66 11.44
C ASP A 28 -2.82 -9.71 11.32
N PHE A 29 -3.01 -8.45 11.71
CA PHE A 29 -1.96 -7.42 11.60
C PHE A 29 -0.72 -7.73 12.42
N LYS A 30 -0.80 -8.53 13.47
CA LYS A 30 0.38 -8.97 14.24
C LYS A 30 1.22 -9.95 13.43
N GLU A 31 0.55 -10.91 12.76
CA GLU A 31 1.22 -11.87 11.87
C GLU A 31 1.87 -11.14 10.68
N VAL A 32 1.12 -10.23 10.04
CA VAL A 32 1.61 -9.41 8.93
C VAL A 32 2.81 -8.55 9.36
N ASN A 33 2.71 -7.85 10.49
CA ASN A 33 3.79 -7.01 11.00
C ASN A 33 5.03 -7.81 11.35
N SER A 34 4.88 -9.03 11.90
CA SER A 34 6.01 -9.92 12.15
C SER A 34 6.74 -10.29 10.84
N THR A 35 5.98 -10.62 9.80
CA THR A 35 6.54 -10.97 8.49
C THR A 35 7.28 -9.78 7.86
N LEU A 36 6.62 -8.63 7.74
CA LEU A 36 7.19 -7.43 7.11
C LEU A 36 8.40 -6.88 7.88
N SER A 37 8.35 -6.87 9.21
CA SER A 37 9.45 -6.40 10.05
C SER A 37 10.73 -7.22 9.83
N ASN A 38 10.60 -8.53 9.62
CA ASN A 38 11.72 -9.40 9.37
C ASN A 38 12.32 -9.24 7.96
N ILE A 39 11.54 -8.83 6.96
CA ILE A 39 11.96 -8.73 5.56
C ILE A 39 12.50 -7.33 5.23
N THR A 40 11.71 -6.30 5.51
CA THR A 40 12.01 -4.91 5.12
C THR A 40 12.09 -3.93 6.28
N GLY A 41 11.66 -4.35 7.47
CA GLY A 41 11.54 -3.49 8.65
C GLY A 41 10.29 -2.60 8.61
N TRP A 42 9.34 -2.86 7.71
CA TRP A 42 8.06 -2.16 7.65
C TRP A 42 7.02 -2.81 8.54
N SER A 43 5.99 -2.03 8.87
CA SER A 43 4.84 -2.49 9.64
C SER A 43 3.58 -1.73 9.25
N LEU A 44 2.42 -2.29 9.59
CA LEU A 44 1.13 -1.61 9.49
C LEU A 44 0.88 -0.78 10.74
N HIS A 45 0.33 0.41 10.54
CA HIS A 45 -0.19 1.27 11.60
C HIS A 45 -1.70 1.43 11.40
N VAL A 46 -2.48 1.00 12.37
CA VAL A 46 -3.93 1.04 12.30
C VAL A 46 -4.43 2.47 12.50
N VAL A 47 -5.27 2.93 11.58
CA VAL A 47 -5.93 4.24 11.63
C VAL A 47 -7.45 4.07 11.52
N PRO A 48 -8.25 4.94 12.13
CA PRO A 48 -9.71 4.82 12.07
C PRO A 48 -10.28 5.17 10.68
N ASN A 49 -9.64 6.09 9.97
CA ASN A 49 -10.06 6.62 8.66
C ASN A 49 -8.83 6.97 7.83
N ILE A 50 -9.02 7.52 6.62
CA ILE A 50 -7.93 8.06 5.80
C ILE A 50 -7.11 9.08 6.61
N SER A 51 -5.80 8.85 6.68
CA SER A 51 -4.89 9.78 7.35
C SER A 51 -4.75 11.08 6.54
N PRO A 52 -4.72 12.26 7.18
CA PRO A 52 -4.29 13.48 6.52
C PRO A 52 -2.92 13.29 5.86
N GLN A 53 -2.69 13.90 4.70
CA GLN A 53 -1.48 13.70 3.90
C GLN A 53 -0.18 13.92 4.70
N LYS A 54 -0.15 14.93 5.58
CA LYS A 54 0.99 15.20 6.45
C LYS A 54 1.30 14.03 7.35
N GLU A 55 0.32 13.55 8.11
CA GLU A 55 0.46 12.41 9.02
C GLU A 55 0.82 11.12 8.26
N PHE A 56 0.24 10.92 7.08
CA PHE A 56 0.56 9.79 6.22
C PHE A 56 2.06 9.75 5.88
N PHE A 57 2.65 10.86 5.43
CA PHE A 57 4.08 10.93 5.14
C PHE A 57 4.94 10.79 6.40
N GLU A 58 4.50 11.29 7.55
CA GLU A 58 5.17 11.08 8.84
C GLU A 58 5.23 9.61 9.24
N TYR A 59 4.16 8.85 9.00
CA TYR A 59 4.15 7.39 9.22
C TYR A 59 5.03 6.65 8.22
N LEU A 60 4.96 6.98 6.93
CA LEU A 60 5.82 6.35 5.92
C LEU A 60 7.31 6.55 6.23
N ALA A 61 7.72 7.72 6.71
CA ALA A 61 9.10 7.99 7.13
C ALA A 61 9.55 7.11 8.30
N GLN A 62 8.61 6.67 9.14
CA GLN A 62 8.85 5.72 10.23
C GLN A 62 8.75 4.25 9.78
N LYS A 63 8.66 3.99 8.47
CA LYS A 63 8.39 2.67 7.89
C LYS A 63 7.06 2.05 8.37
N LYS A 64 6.06 2.88 8.53
CA LYS A 64 4.70 2.46 8.89
C LYS A 64 3.76 2.80 7.75
N PHE A 65 3.07 1.80 7.24
CA PHE A 65 1.98 1.99 6.29
C PHE A 65 0.66 2.06 7.04
N THR A 66 -0.13 3.11 6.80
CA THR A 66 -1.43 3.25 7.48
C THR A 66 -2.45 2.34 6.83
N ALA A 67 -3.19 1.61 7.65
CA ALA A 67 -4.27 0.75 7.21
C ALA A 67 -5.50 0.95 8.10
N THR A 68 -6.66 1.03 7.48
CA THR A 68 -7.93 1.11 8.19
C THR A 68 -8.31 -0.23 8.81
N CYS A 69 -9.21 -0.23 9.79
CA CYS A 69 -9.63 -1.42 10.52
C CYS A 69 -11.10 -1.81 10.29
N TRP A 70 -11.77 -1.15 9.35
CA TRP A 70 -13.15 -1.45 8.99
C TRP A 70 -13.26 -2.09 7.61
N LEU A 71 -14.33 -2.82 7.36
CA LEU A 71 -14.59 -3.49 6.09
C LEU A 71 -15.84 -2.92 5.44
N ARG A 72 -15.82 -2.83 4.11
CA ARG A 72 -16.98 -2.47 3.31
C ARG A 72 -18.15 -3.41 3.53
N SER A 73 -19.35 -2.90 3.40
CA SER A 73 -20.55 -3.72 3.43
C SER A 73 -20.69 -4.54 2.14
N PHE A 74 -21.52 -5.58 2.18
CA PHE A 74 -21.78 -6.42 0.99
C PHE A 74 -22.33 -5.60 -0.20
N GLY A 75 -23.08 -4.54 0.05
CA GLY A 75 -23.59 -3.67 -1.01
C GLY A 75 -22.55 -2.72 -1.64
N GLN A 76 -21.32 -2.67 -1.11
CA GLN A 76 -20.22 -1.81 -1.56
C GLN A 76 -19.06 -2.62 -2.20
N LEU A 77 -19.32 -3.88 -2.59
CA LEU A 77 -18.25 -4.73 -3.13
C LEU A 77 -17.66 -4.22 -4.44
N ASP A 78 -18.49 -3.63 -5.30
CA ASP A 78 -18.04 -3.15 -6.62
C ASP A 78 -17.31 -1.80 -6.55
N TYR A 79 -17.73 -0.93 -5.63
CA TYR A 79 -17.11 0.38 -5.47
C TYR A 79 -17.25 0.88 -4.04
N ILE A 80 -16.20 1.55 -3.57
CA ILE A 80 -16.15 2.21 -2.27
C ILE A 80 -15.42 3.54 -2.43
N GLU A 81 -15.96 4.60 -1.83
CA GLU A 81 -15.40 5.94 -1.93
C GLU A 81 -14.15 6.12 -1.06
N GLU A 82 -14.20 5.60 0.17
CA GLU A 82 -13.07 5.61 1.09
C GLU A 82 -12.45 4.22 1.19
N PRO A 83 -11.11 4.08 1.14
CA PRO A 83 -10.46 2.80 1.27
C PRO A 83 -10.79 2.12 2.60
N ASP A 84 -11.09 0.85 2.54
CA ASP A 84 -11.29 -0.01 3.70
C ASP A 84 -10.07 -0.90 3.95
N MET A 85 -10.10 -1.67 5.03
CA MET A 85 -9.03 -2.62 5.37
C MET A 85 -8.72 -3.59 4.22
N PHE A 86 -9.74 -4.04 3.48
CA PHE A 86 -9.53 -4.95 2.35
C PHE A 86 -8.69 -4.29 1.25
N HIS A 87 -9.03 -3.04 0.89
CA HIS A 87 -8.25 -2.26 -0.05
C HIS A 87 -6.81 -2.06 0.45
N ASP A 88 -6.64 -1.50 1.67
CA ASP A 88 -5.34 -1.14 2.19
C ASP A 88 -4.42 -2.35 2.30
N VAL A 89 -4.94 -3.46 2.84
CA VAL A 89 -4.14 -4.65 3.09
C VAL A 89 -3.90 -5.43 1.82
N PHE A 90 -4.91 -5.62 0.99
CA PHE A 90 -4.76 -6.45 -0.19
C PHE A 90 -4.03 -5.76 -1.33
N ALA A 91 -4.28 -4.46 -1.56
CA ALA A 91 -3.63 -3.75 -2.65
C ALA A 91 -2.16 -3.39 -2.34
N HIS A 92 -1.84 -2.95 -1.13
CA HIS A 92 -0.55 -2.33 -0.85
C HIS A 92 0.40 -3.19 -0.01
N VAL A 93 -0.11 -3.95 0.96
CA VAL A 93 0.73 -4.66 1.93
C VAL A 93 1.66 -5.70 1.31
N PRO A 94 1.28 -6.49 0.31
CA PRO A 94 2.19 -7.46 -0.29
C PRO A 94 3.48 -6.81 -0.76
N LEU A 95 3.41 -5.68 -1.44
CA LEU A 95 4.58 -4.97 -1.98
C LEU A 95 5.49 -4.35 -0.90
N LEU A 96 5.04 -4.21 0.34
CA LEU A 96 5.91 -3.85 1.46
C LEU A 96 6.97 -4.92 1.79
N SER A 97 6.85 -6.12 1.23
CA SER A 97 7.91 -7.14 1.24
C SER A 97 9.01 -6.86 0.20
N ASN A 98 8.81 -5.93 -0.74
CA ASN A 98 9.75 -5.56 -1.78
C ASN A 98 10.59 -4.35 -1.36
N SER A 99 11.90 -4.49 -1.28
CA SER A 99 12.81 -3.43 -0.84
C SER A 99 12.81 -2.21 -1.76
N SER A 100 12.64 -2.38 -3.08
CA SER A 100 12.61 -1.26 -4.03
C SER A 100 11.36 -0.41 -3.83
N TYR A 101 10.21 -1.04 -3.62
CA TYR A 101 8.95 -0.38 -3.29
C TYR A 101 9.04 0.38 -1.96
N CYS A 102 9.60 -0.25 -0.95
CA CYS A 102 9.86 0.38 0.36
C CYS A 102 10.82 1.57 0.26
N ASN A 103 11.86 1.49 -0.58
CA ASN A 103 12.79 2.59 -0.79
C ASN A 103 12.10 3.79 -1.49
N PHE A 104 11.17 3.55 -2.40
CA PHE A 104 10.36 4.61 -2.98
C PHE A 104 9.53 5.32 -1.91
N PHE A 105 8.82 4.59 -1.05
CA PHE A 105 8.06 5.17 0.05
C PHE A 105 8.94 6.00 0.99
N LYS A 106 10.09 5.47 1.36
CA LYS A 106 11.04 6.18 2.18
C LYS A 106 11.51 7.48 1.50
N GLY A 107 11.88 7.41 0.21
CA GLY A 107 12.33 8.58 -0.55
C GLY A 107 11.27 9.68 -0.65
N ILE A 108 10.03 9.33 -1.02
CA ILE A 108 8.94 10.32 -1.12
C ILE A 108 8.61 10.93 0.25
N SER A 109 8.62 10.13 1.32
CA SER A 109 8.35 10.63 2.67
C SER A 109 9.45 11.54 3.20
N GLU A 110 10.73 11.23 2.93
CA GLU A 110 11.87 12.09 3.32
C GLU A 110 11.82 13.44 2.61
N ILE A 111 11.37 13.48 1.35
CA ILE A 111 11.13 14.73 0.63
C ILE A 111 9.96 15.49 1.26
N ALA A 112 8.84 14.78 1.54
CA ALA A 112 7.66 15.38 2.15
C ALA A 112 7.98 16.02 3.51
N LEU A 113 8.77 15.36 4.36
CA LEU A 113 9.15 15.90 5.66
C LEU A 113 10.00 17.18 5.55
N LYS A 114 10.82 17.33 4.51
CA LYS A 114 11.58 18.56 4.27
C LYS A 114 10.70 19.75 3.88
N HIS A 115 9.51 19.47 3.36
CA HIS A 115 8.56 20.47 2.86
C HIS A 115 7.20 20.36 3.57
N ILE A 116 7.21 19.86 4.80
CA ILE A 116 5.98 19.47 5.52
C ILE A 116 5.02 20.65 5.78
N ASP A 117 5.55 21.86 5.83
CA ASP A 117 4.78 23.11 6.05
C ASP A 117 4.45 23.82 4.74
N ASP A 118 4.82 23.25 3.58
CA ASP A 118 4.41 23.73 2.26
C ASP A 118 3.23 22.90 1.72
N PRO A 119 1.99 23.41 1.78
CA PRO A 119 0.81 22.68 1.31
C PRO A 119 0.89 22.29 -0.17
N ARG A 120 1.55 23.10 -0.99
CA ARG A 120 1.71 22.85 -2.42
C ARG A 120 2.65 21.67 -2.67
N ALA A 121 3.76 21.61 -1.94
CA ALA A 121 4.70 20.49 -2.03
C ALA A 121 4.03 19.19 -1.59
N ILE A 122 3.30 19.20 -0.48
CA ILE A 122 2.57 18.04 0.03
C ILE A 122 1.50 17.56 -0.96
N GLU A 123 0.74 18.48 -1.55
CA GLU A 123 -0.24 18.15 -2.59
C GLU A 123 0.42 17.46 -3.81
N LEU A 124 1.55 17.99 -4.29
CA LEU A 124 2.27 17.42 -5.43
C LEU A 124 2.83 16.03 -5.11
N LEU A 125 3.39 15.83 -3.92
CA LEU A 125 3.88 14.53 -3.47
C LEU A 125 2.74 13.52 -3.30
N GLY A 126 1.59 13.96 -2.79
CA GLY A 126 0.37 13.14 -2.75
C GLY A 126 -0.10 12.71 -4.13
N ARG A 127 -0.01 13.60 -5.15
CA ARG A 127 -0.31 13.24 -6.53
C ARG A 127 0.68 12.24 -7.13
N ILE A 128 1.99 12.38 -6.81
CA ILE A 128 3.00 11.39 -7.23
C ILE A 128 2.67 10.03 -6.62
N TYR A 129 2.37 9.98 -5.32
CA TYR A 129 1.92 8.76 -4.66
C TYR A 129 0.70 8.16 -5.38
N TRP A 130 -0.32 8.97 -5.63
CA TRP A 130 -1.56 8.54 -6.29
C TRP A 130 -1.30 7.89 -7.65
N PHE A 131 -0.54 8.56 -8.52
CA PHE A 131 -0.29 8.06 -9.88
C PHE A 131 0.73 6.93 -9.96
N THR A 132 1.52 6.69 -8.92
CA THR A 132 2.53 5.63 -8.93
C THR A 132 2.15 4.43 -8.07
N ILE A 133 1.47 4.64 -6.96
CA ILE A 133 1.16 3.58 -5.99
C ILE A 133 -0.29 3.12 -6.14
N GLU A 134 -1.26 4.04 -6.07
CA GLU A 134 -2.68 3.68 -6.17
C GLU A 134 -3.05 3.17 -7.56
N PHE A 135 -2.53 3.82 -8.60
CA PHE A 135 -2.77 3.47 -9.99
C PHE A 135 -1.50 3.00 -10.68
N GLY A 136 -0.66 2.25 -9.97
CA GLY A 136 0.64 1.82 -10.44
C GLY A 136 0.57 0.87 -11.62
N LEU A 137 1.24 1.25 -12.71
CA LEU A 137 1.36 0.44 -13.92
C LEU A 137 2.82 0.16 -14.22
N ILE A 138 3.10 -1.06 -14.65
CA ILE A 138 4.43 -1.50 -15.07
C ILE A 138 4.34 -2.28 -16.39
N ARG A 139 5.38 -2.19 -17.21
CA ARG A 139 5.48 -2.99 -18.44
C ARG A 139 6.38 -4.20 -18.19
N GLU A 140 5.81 -5.39 -18.31
CA GLU A 140 6.51 -6.67 -18.21
C GLU A 140 6.38 -7.42 -19.54
N ASN A 141 7.51 -7.72 -20.19
CA ASN A 141 7.54 -8.39 -21.50
C ASN A 141 6.60 -7.74 -22.54
N ASP A 142 6.64 -6.41 -22.63
CA ASP A 142 5.79 -5.58 -23.48
C ASP A 142 4.28 -5.60 -23.18
N ILE A 143 3.86 -6.27 -22.10
CA ILE A 143 2.49 -6.29 -21.62
C ILE A 143 2.35 -5.32 -20.45
N LEU A 144 1.31 -4.48 -20.49
CA LEU A 144 0.98 -3.58 -19.38
C LEU A 144 0.35 -4.37 -18.23
N LYS A 145 0.90 -4.21 -17.04
CA LYS A 145 0.46 -4.85 -15.80
C LYS A 145 0.16 -3.82 -14.73
N ILE A 146 -0.73 -4.14 -13.81
CA ILE A 146 -1.00 -3.36 -12.61
C ILE A 146 -0.18 -3.89 -11.43
N TYR A 147 0.25 -2.99 -10.53
CA TYR A 147 0.89 -3.37 -9.28
C TYR A 147 0.35 -2.58 -8.06
N GLY A 148 -0.51 -1.58 -8.26
CA GLY A 148 -1.18 -0.79 -7.25
C GLY A 148 -2.61 -0.50 -7.62
#